data_f32bd2c5db0b5396a54c410da19df5f4
#
_entry.id   f32bd2c5db0b5396a54c410da19df5f4
#
_cell.length_a   1.000
_cell.length_b   1.000
_cell.length_c   1.000
_cell.angle_alpha   90.00
_cell.angle_beta   90.00
_cell.angle_gamma   90.00
#
_symmetry.space_group_name_H-M   'P 1'
#
loop_
_entity.id
_entity.type
_entity.pdbx_description
1 polymer ?
#
loop_
_entity_poly.entity_id
_entity_poly.type
_entity_poly.pdbx_seq_one_letter_code
_entity_poly.pdbx_strand_id
1 'polypeptide(L)'
;LVEKQVLSPEDIRWHYIGHLQSNKVKYIAPFVHLIHGVDSLKLLLEIDKQARKNNRVIRCLLQVHIAQEETKFGFSDDELMEIMEDVHKSKLLNELQHIEVAGLMGMASNTEDMEQVRKEFKFLKLLYNQCASLQVQNTVKTLSIGMSNDNQVAIEEGTNMLRIGSLI
;
A
#
# COMPACT_ATOMS: atom_id res chain seq x y z
N LEU A 1 12.79 8.58 -8.87
CA LEU A 1 11.41 8.90 -9.28
C LEU A 1 11.29 10.38 -9.69
N VAL A 2 11.75 11.31 -8.87
CA VAL A 2 11.67 12.77 -9.11
C VAL A 2 12.32 13.17 -10.45
N GLU A 3 13.55 12.72 -10.70
CA GLU A 3 14.26 13.00 -11.95
C GLU A 3 13.51 12.48 -13.19
N LYS A 4 12.95 11.27 -13.10
CA LYS A 4 12.16 10.68 -14.19
C LYS A 4 10.86 11.44 -14.45
N GLN A 5 10.22 11.94 -13.41
CA GLN A 5 8.97 12.69 -13.54
C GLN A 5 9.12 13.94 -14.38
N VAL A 6 10.22 14.69 -14.20
CA VAL A 6 10.49 15.93 -14.93
C VAL A 6 10.70 15.67 -16.43
N LEU A 7 11.19 14.49 -16.79
CA LEU A 7 11.54 14.10 -18.17
C LEU A 7 10.45 13.30 -18.87
N SER A 8 9.32 13.07 -18.21
CA SER A 8 8.27 12.17 -18.70
C SER A 8 6.98 12.95 -19.04
N PRO A 9 6.11 12.38 -19.90
CA PRO A 9 4.80 12.96 -20.20
C PRO A 9 3.97 13.21 -18.92
N GLU A 10 3.13 14.24 -18.95
CA GLU A 10 2.33 14.67 -17.79
C GLU A 10 1.20 13.70 -17.40
N ASP A 11 0.80 12.83 -18.33
CA ASP A 11 -0.28 11.84 -18.15
C ASP A 11 0.15 10.57 -17.41
N ILE A 12 1.44 10.42 -17.08
CA ILE A 12 1.94 9.26 -16.33
C ILE A 12 1.41 9.27 -14.90
N ARG A 13 0.80 8.16 -14.51
CA ARG A 13 0.39 7.90 -13.13
C ARG A 13 1.54 7.26 -12.36
N TRP A 14 2.26 8.07 -11.60
CA TRP A 14 3.42 7.63 -10.84
C TRP A 14 3.05 6.82 -9.62
N HIS A 15 3.52 5.59 -9.53
CA HIS A 15 3.40 4.72 -8.36
C HIS A 15 4.73 4.64 -7.61
N TYR A 16 4.70 4.82 -6.31
CA TYR A 16 5.86 4.62 -5.45
C TYR A 16 5.73 3.28 -4.73
N ILE A 17 6.66 2.33 -4.98
CA ILE A 17 6.57 0.96 -4.50
C ILE A 17 7.58 0.68 -3.37
N GLY A 18 8.77 1.31 -3.40
CA GLY A 18 9.83 1.07 -2.44
C GLY A 18 9.53 1.57 -1.02
N HIS A 19 10.39 1.23 -0.07
CA HIS A 19 10.32 1.77 1.29
C HIS A 19 10.47 3.30 1.27
N LEU A 20 9.48 4.00 1.81
CA LEU A 20 9.41 5.46 1.79
C LEU A 20 9.77 6.03 3.16
N GLN A 21 10.91 6.69 3.25
CA GLN A 21 11.27 7.45 4.44
C GLN A 21 10.40 8.71 4.56
N SER A 22 9.93 9.03 5.78
CA SER A 22 9.04 10.17 6.03
C SER A 22 9.62 11.50 5.53
N ASN A 23 10.94 11.73 5.66
CA ASN A 23 11.62 12.95 5.17
C ASN A 23 11.67 13.07 3.64
N LYS A 24 11.35 12.00 2.91
CA LYS A 24 11.33 11.95 1.44
C LYS A 24 9.93 12.17 0.85
N VAL A 25 8.89 12.06 1.66
CA VAL A 25 7.49 12.24 1.21
C VAL A 25 7.30 13.56 0.48
N LYS A 26 7.85 14.66 1.00
CA LYS A 26 7.75 16.01 0.41
C LYS A 26 8.19 16.10 -1.06
N TYR A 27 9.09 15.23 -1.51
CA TYR A 27 9.60 15.25 -2.88
C TYR A 27 8.68 14.54 -3.89
N ILE A 28 7.83 13.63 -3.44
CA ILE A 28 6.93 12.88 -4.32
C ILE A 28 5.47 13.33 -4.18
N ALA A 29 5.11 13.94 -3.06
CA ALA A 29 3.75 14.42 -2.80
C ALA A 29 3.17 15.33 -3.91
N PRO A 30 3.95 16.19 -4.61
CA PRO A 30 3.41 17.01 -5.69
C PRO A 30 2.82 16.23 -6.87
N PHE A 31 3.29 15.01 -7.17
CA PHE A 31 2.94 14.30 -8.41
C PHE A 31 2.58 12.83 -8.25
N VAL A 32 2.93 12.18 -7.12
CA VAL A 32 2.65 10.75 -6.95
C VAL A 32 1.15 10.47 -7.06
N HIS A 33 0.80 9.39 -7.75
CA HIS A 33 -0.58 8.92 -7.91
C HIS A 33 -0.97 7.91 -6.83
N LEU A 34 -0.07 6.97 -6.51
CA LEU A 34 -0.29 5.91 -5.53
C LEU A 34 1.00 5.57 -4.78
N ILE A 35 0.94 5.52 -3.46
CA ILE A 35 2.03 5.05 -2.60
C ILE A 35 1.66 3.66 -2.09
N HIS A 36 2.47 2.64 -2.44
CA HIS A 36 2.20 1.25 -2.08
C HIS A 36 2.74 0.85 -0.71
N GLY A 37 3.87 1.43 -0.29
CA GLY A 37 4.62 1.01 0.89
C GLY A 37 4.34 1.90 2.11
N VAL A 38 3.08 2.04 2.53
CA VAL A 38 2.75 2.77 3.78
C VAL A 38 2.74 1.77 4.92
N ASP A 39 3.80 1.73 5.68
CA ASP A 39 4.14 0.71 6.68
C ASP A 39 3.97 1.15 8.14
N SER A 40 3.54 2.39 8.36
CA SER A 40 3.37 2.94 9.71
C SER A 40 2.39 4.11 9.75
N LEU A 41 1.71 4.29 10.87
CA LEU A 41 0.83 5.44 11.10
C LEU A 41 1.60 6.76 11.00
N LYS A 42 2.86 6.79 11.47
CA LYS A 42 3.73 7.97 11.34
C LYS A 42 3.94 8.38 9.88
N LEU A 43 4.16 7.41 8.99
CA LEU A 43 4.32 7.68 7.57
C LEU A 43 3.00 8.16 6.95
N LEU A 44 1.88 7.54 7.32
CA LEU A 44 0.54 7.92 6.86
C LEU A 44 0.21 9.37 7.21
N LEU A 45 0.46 9.80 8.46
CA LEU A 45 0.29 11.18 8.92
C LEU A 45 1.19 12.17 8.17
N GLU A 46 2.44 11.80 7.89
CA GLU A 46 3.33 12.67 7.11
C GLU A 46 2.88 12.79 5.65
N ILE A 47 2.34 11.72 5.05
CA ILE A 47 1.77 11.77 3.70
C ILE A 47 0.57 12.73 3.68
N ASP A 48 -0.35 12.64 4.63
CA ASP A 48 -1.50 13.56 4.73
C ASP A 48 -1.06 15.01 4.83
N LYS A 49 -0.11 15.29 5.73
CA LYS A 49 0.46 16.63 5.91
C LYS A 49 1.09 17.19 4.63
N GLN A 50 1.83 16.38 3.87
CA GLN A 50 2.45 16.82 2.62
C GLN A 50 1.41 16.93 1.49
N ALA A 51 0.42 16.04 1.44
CA ALA A 51 -0.70 16.11 0.52
C ALA A 51 -1.49 17.41 0.71
N ARG A 52 -1.81 17.78 1.96
CA ARG A 52 -2.44 19.05 2.31
C ARG A 52 -1.66 20.27 1.81
N LYS A 53 -0.32 20.28 2.00
CA LYS A 53 0.54 21.38 1.51
C LYS A 53 0.52 21.52 -0.01
N ASN A 54 0.22 20.46 -0.74
CA ASN A 54 0.15 20.44 -2.20
C ASN A 54 -1.29 20.52 -2.72
N ASN A 55 -2.30 20.77 -1.85
CA ASN A 55 -3.72 20.78 -2.18
C ASN A 55 -4.17 19.52 -2.96
N ARG A 56 -3.71 18.33 -2.52
CA ARG A 56 -4.00 17.07 -3.16
C ARG A 56 -4.59 16.08 -2.16
N VAL A 57 -5.29 15.08 -2.70
CA VAL A 57 -5.58 13.83 -2.01
C VAL A 57 -4.66 12.76 -2.60
N ILE A 58 -3.84 12.10 -1.77
CA ILE A 58 -2.91 11.07 -2.21
C ILE A 58 -3.46 9.70 -1.83
N ARG A 59 -3.51 8.80 -2.81
CA ARG A 59 -3.94 7.41 -2.61
C ARG A 59 -2.79 6.59 -2.00
N CYS A 60 -3.13 5.77 -1.00
CA CYS A 60 -2.19 4.96 -0.24
C CYS A 60 -2.67 3.51 -0.16
N LEU A 61 -1.74 2.55 -0.25
CA LEU A 61 -1.97 1.19 0.18
C LEU A 61 -1.26 0.99 1.52
N LEU A 62 -1.94 0.39 2.48
CA LEU A 62 -1.31 0.00 3.74
C LEU A 62 -0.51 -1.28 3.50
N GLN A 63 0.78 -1.22 3.80
CA GLN A 63 1.66 -2.38 3.68
C GLN A 63 1.55 -3.24 4.93
N VAL A 64 1.17 -4.49 4.75
CA VAL A 64 1.03 -5.47 5.83
C VAL A 64 2.23 -6.41 5.82
N HIS A 65 2.78 -6.70 6.99
CA HIS A 65 3.83 -7.68 7.18
C HIS A 65 3.23 -9.09 7.15
N ILE A 66 3.45 -9.82 6.06
CA ILE A 66 2.93 -11.18 5.85
C ILE A 66 4.04 -12.23 5.72
N ALA A 67 5.28 -11.79 5.54
CA ALA A 67 6.44 -12.65 5.37
C ALA A 67 6.94 -13.21 6.71
N GLN A 68 7.70 -14.30 6.65
CA GLN A 68 8.34 -14.87 7.85
C GLN A 68 9.56 -14.07 8.32
N GLU A 69 10.20 -13.30 7.43
CA GLU A 69 11.37 -12.50 7.76
C GLU A 69 10.99 -11.28 8.60
N GLU A 70 11.41 -11.24 9.86
CA GLU A 70 11.18 -10.13 10.79
C GLU A 70 11.75 -8.77 10.31
N THR A 71 12.68 -8.79 9.36
CA THR A 71 13.30 -7.58 8.81
C THR A 71 12.44 -6.87 7.77
N LYS A 72 11.29 -7.43 7.37
CA LYS A 72 10.38 -6.78 6.43
C LYS A 72 9.48 -5.78 7.15
N PHE A 73 9.23 -4.67 6.47
CA PHE A 73 8.37 -3.58 6.93
C PHE A 73 6.89 -3.92 6.72
N GLY A 74 6.04 -3.32 7.52
CA GLY A 74 4.59 -3.42 7.39
C GLY A 74 3.88 -3.38 8.74
N PHE A 75 2.60 -3.07 8.71
CA PHE A 75 1.72 -3.22 9.87
C PHE A 75 1.54 -4.70 10.21
N SER A 76 1.43 -5.01 11.50
CA SER A 76 0.82 -6.26 11.92
C SER A 76 -0.67 -6.28 11.58
N ASP A 77 -1.30 -7.46 11.68
CA ASP A 77 -2.75 -7.60 11.51
C ASP A 77 -3.53 -6.79 12.56
N ASP A 78 -3.11 -6.83 13.83
CA ASP A 78 -3.72 -6.06 14.91
C ASP A 78 -3.61 -4.55 14.68
N GLU A 79 -2.43 -4.04 14.34
CA GLU A 79 -2.20 -2.62 14.01
C GLU A 79 -3.03 -2.18 12.81
N LEU A 80 -3.12 -3.02 11.76
CA LEU A 80 -3.95 -2.76 10.60
C LEU A 80 -5.42 -2.62 10.98
N MET A 81 -5.93 -3.57 11.76
CA MET A 81 -7.35 -3.56 12.15
C MET A 81 -7.67 -2.38 13.05
N GLU A 82 -6.79 -2.01 13.98
CA GLU A 82 -6.95 -0.81 14.80
C GLU A 82 -7.07 0.46 13.95
N ILE A 83 -6.17 0.65 12.98
CA ILE A 83 -6.22 1.79 12.07
C ILE A 83 -7.49 1.79 11.24
N MET A 84 -7.89 0.65 10.68
CA MET A 84 -9.08 0.54 9.85
C MET A 84 -10.36 0.79 10.63
N GLU A 85 -10.44 0.35 11.89
CA GLU A 85 -11.56 0.66 12.77
C GLU A 85 -11.60 2.15 13.14
N ASP A 86 -10.46 2.79 13.40
CA ASP A 86 -10.40 4.21 13.71
C ASP A 86 -10.81 5.07 12.50
N VAL A 87 -10.40 4.69 11.31
CA VAL A 87 -10.87 5.31 10.06
C VAL A 87 -12.37 5.11 9.89
N HIS A 88 -12.88 3.90 10.12
CA HIS A 88 -14.33 3.59 10.03
C HIS A 88 -15.16 4.39 11.05
N LYS A 89 -14.67 4.51 12.29
CA LYS A 89 -15.32 5.28 13.37
C LYS A 89 -15.14 6.79 13.25
N SER A 90 -14.52 7.26 12.18
CA SER A 90 -14.24 8.69 11.94
C SER A 90 -13.31 9.34 12.96
N LYS A 91 -12.57 8.59 13.77
CA LYS A 91 -11.60 9.15 14.70
C LYS A 91 -10.40 9.74 13.95
N LEU A 92 -9.78 8.94 13.09
CA LEU A 92 -8.65 9.36 12.27
C LEU A 92 -9.07 10.24 11.07
N LEU A 93 -10.30 10.13 10.56
CA LEU A 93 -10.78 10.91 9.42
C LEU A 93 -10.68 12.43 9.62
N ASN A 94 -10.82 12.89 10.86
CA ASN A 94 -10.62 14.32 11.18
C ASN A 94 -9.16 14.77 11.00
N GLU A 95 -8.21 13.84 11.06
CA GLU A 95 -6.77 14.08 10.89
C GLU A 95 -6.29 13.76 9.48
N LEU A 96 -6.87 12.75 8.83
CA LEU A 96 -6.47 12.21 7.52
C LEU A 96 -7.43 12.64 6.40
N GLN A 97 -7.49 13.94 6.12
CA GLN A 97 -8.41 14.50 5.12
C GLN A 97 -7.82 14.56 3.69
N HIS A 98 -6.51 14.35 3.55
CA HIS A 98 -5.79 14.53 2.29
C HIS A 98 -5.16 13.23 1.80
N ILE A 99 -5.61 12.10 2.33
CA ILE A 99 -5.27 10.77 1.83
C ILE A 99 -6.52 9.92 1.58
N GLU A 100 -6.37 8.93 0.74
CA GLU A 100 -7.34 7.87 0.51
C GLU A 100 -6.66 6.52 0.75
N VAL A 101 -7.15 5.74 1.71
CA VAL A 101 -6.73 4.34 1.88
C VAL A 101 -7.40 3.53 0.77
N ALA A 102 -6.66 3.29 -0.31
CA ALA A 102 -7.17 2.65 -1.52
C ALA A 102 -7.08 1.11 -1.49
N GLY A 103 -6.40 0.54 -0.50
CA GLY A 103 -6.26 -0.91 -0.38
C GLY A 103 -5.07 -1.35 0.47
N LEU A 104 -4.71 -2.61 0.30
CA LEU A 104 -3.58 -3.23 0.98
C LEU A 104 -2.48 -3.65 0.02
N MET A 105 -1.26 -3.72 0.53
CA MET A 105 -0.09 -4.26 -0.15
C MET A 105 0.64 -5.24 0.77
N GLY A 106 1.20 -6.30 0.18
CA GLY A 106 2.10 -7.20 0.88
C GLY A 106 3.18 -7.77 -0.03
N MET A 107 4.26 -8.18 0.60
CA MET A 107 5.34 -8.92 -0.06
C MET A 107 5.54 -10.22 0.70
N ALA A 108 5.42 -11.34 -0.01
CA ALA A 108 5.65 -12.66 0.54
C ALA A 108 7.12 -12.88 0.90
N SER A 109 7.38 -13.94 1.65
CA SER A 109 8.73 -14.42 1.95
C SER A 109 9.54 -14.66 0.67
N ASN A 110 10.82 -14.35 0.72
CA ASN A 110 11.73 -14.64 -0.39
C ASN A 110 12.14 -16.11 -0.36
N THR A 111 11.31 -16.97 -0.93
CA THR A 111 11.46 -18.42 -0.90
C THR A 111 11.04 -19.04 -2.24
N GLU A 112 11.54 -20.25 -2.52
CA GLU A 112 11.07 -21.09 -3.63
C GLU A 112 9.82 -21.93 -3.24
N ASP A 113 9.46 -21.97 -1.95
CA ASP A 113 8.26 -22.66 -1.47
C ASP A 113 6.98 -21.84 -1.80
N MET A 114 6.39 -22.15 -2.95
CA MET A 114 5.16 -21.48 -3.41
C MET A 114 3.94 -21.79 -2.53
N GLU A 115 3.93 -22.87 -1.77
CA GLU A 115 2.86 -23.13 -0.80
C GLU A 115 2.94 -22.18 0.40
N GLN A 116 4.15 -21.86 0.85
CA GLN A 116 4.36 -20.81 1.86
C GLN A 116 3.89 -19.45 1.34
N VAL A 117 4.31 -19.06 0.13
CA VAL A 117 3.89 -17.82 -0.53
C VAL A 117 2.35 -17.76 -0.64
N ARG A 118 1.72 -18.87 -1.02
CA ARG A 118 0.26 -18.97 -1.12
C ARG A 118 -0.43 -18.72 0.22
N LYS A 119 0.07 -19.29 1.31
CA LYS A 119 -0.49 -19.09 2.65
C LYS A 119 -0.43 -17.62 3.05
N GLU A 120 0.69 -16.96 2.80
CA GLU A 120 0.89 -15.54 3.10
C GLU A 120 -0.06 -14.66 2.28
N PHE A 121 -0.24 -14.93 0.98
CA PHE A 121 -1.19 -14.20 0.13
C PHE A 121 -2.65 -14.44 0.54
N LYS A 122 -3.02 -15.67 0.89
CA LYS A 122 -4.35 -15.97 1.44
C LYS A 122 -4.63 -15.20 2.72
N PHE A 123 -3.66 -15.13 3.62
CA PHE A 123 -3.78 -14.37 4.86
C PHE A 123 -4.06 -12.88 4.55
N LEU A 124 -3.27 -12.27 3.68
CA LEU A 124 -3.51 -10.87 3.31
C LEU A 124 -4.84 -10.67 2.58
N LYS A 125 -5.28 -11.64 1.79
CA LYS A 125 -6.60 -11.60 1.14
C LYS A 125 -7.74 -11.61 2.14
N LEU A 126 -7.63 -12.36 3.23
CA LEU A 126 -8.61 -12.36 4.32
C LEU A 126 -8.66 -10.99 5.00
N LEU A 127 -7.52 -10.41 5.36
CA LEU A 127 -7.45 -9.05 5.93
C LEU A 127 -8.03 -8.00 4.98
N TYR A 128 -7.71 -8.10 3.69
CA TYR A 128 -8.29 -7.22 2.66
C TYR A 128 -9.81 -7.27 2.64
N ASN A 129 -10.39 -8.46 2.68
CA ASN A 129 -11.84 -8.62 2.69
C ASN A 129 -12.48 -8.03 3.96
N GLN A 130 -11.83 -8.21 5.12
CA GLN A 130 -12.27 -7.61 6.38
C GLN A 130 -12.22 -6.07 6.30
N CYS A 131 -11.10 -5.49 5.87
CA CYS A 131 -10.96 -4.05 5.69
C CYS A 131 -12.00 -3.49 4.70
N ALA A 132 -12.25 -4.18 3.60
CA ALA A 132 -13.23 -3.75 2.60
C ALA A 132 -14.66 -3.74 3.18
N SER A 133 -14.99 -4.67 4.08
CA SER A 133 -16.30 -4.73 4.74
C SER A 133 -16.52 -3.62 5.78
N LEU A 134 -15.45 -3.09 6.38
CA LEU A 134 -15.52 -2.00 7.35
C LEU A 134 -15.74 -0.62 6.72
N GLN A 135 -15.43 -0.47 5.43
CA GLN A 135 -15.38 0.84 4.75
C GLN A 135 -16.76 1.31 4.29
N VAL A 136 -17.27 2.38 4.90
CA VAL A 136 -18.52 3.04 4.48
C VAL A 136 -18.37 3.70 3.10
N GLN A 137 -17.21 4.24 2.77
CA GLN A 137 -16.94 4.92 1.50
C GLN A 137 -16.50 3.99 0.37
N ASN A 138 -16.34 2.68 0.65
CA ASN A 138 -15.90 1.68 -0.33
C ASN A 138 -14.62 2.09 -1.10
N THR A 139 -13.63 2.63 -0.40
CA THR A 139 -12.34 3.06 -0.99
C THR A 139 -11.33 1.94 -1.10
N VAL A 140 -11.40 0.90 -0.23
CA VAL A 140 -10.49 -0.25 -0.21
C VAL A 140 -10.84 -1.20 -1.36
N LYS A 141 -10.23 -0.95 -2.53
CA LYS A 141 -10.49 -1.71 -3.78
C LYS A 141 -9.24 -2.36 -4.35
N THR A 142 -8.06 -2.06 -3.83
CA THR A 142 -6.80 -2.54 -4.39
C THR A 142 -6.16 -3.56 -3.44
N LEU A 143 -5.87 -4.75 -3.97
CA LEU A 143 -5.01 -5.74 -3.36
C LEU A 143 -3.75 -5.88 -4.21
N SER A 144 -2.65 -5.32 -3.72
CA SER A 144 -1.36 -5.34 -4.41
C SER A 144 -0.46 -6.39 -3.81
N ILE A 145 -0.47 -7.58 -4.39
CA ILE A 145 0.43 -8.71 -4.11
C ILE A 145 0.96 -9.26 -5.42
N GLY A 146 2.11 -9.91 -5.36
CA GLY A 146 2.75 -10.53 -6.52
C GLY A 146 3.75 -9.62 -7.23
N MET A 147 4.90 -10.21 -7.48
CA MET A 147 6.01 -9.68 -8.26
C MET A 147 6.39 -10.66 -9.37
N SER A 148 7.52 -10.45 -10.04
CA SER A 148 7.93 -11.27 -11.19
C SER A 148 8.01 -12.77 -10.90
N ASN A 149 8.39 -13.17 -9.67
CA ASN A 149 8.63 -14.58 -9.32
C ASN A 149 7.40 -15.32 -8.77
N ASP A 150 6.41 -14.60 -8.26
CA ASP A 150 5.25 -15.16 -7.55
C ASP A 150 3.90 -14.66 -8.11
N ASN A 151 3.93 -14.03 -9.31
CA ASN A 151 2.75 -13.43 -9.94
C ASN A 151 1.62 -14.43 -10.19
N GLN A 152 1.94 -15.66 -10.58
CA GLN A 152 0.94 -16.69 -10.85
C GLN A 152 0.15 -17.02 -9.56
N VAL A 153 0.87 -17.27 -8.44
CA VAL A 153 0.23 -17.55 -7.16
C VAL A 153 -0.60 -16.34 -6.71
N ALA A 154 -0.09 -15.13 -6.91
CA ALA A 154 -0.82 -13.91 -6.58
C ALA A 154 -2.14 -13.77 -7.36
N ILE A 155 -2.13 -14.11 -8.65
CA ILE A 155 -3.35 -14.10 -9.51
C ILE A 155 -4.37 -15.12 -8.98
N GLU A 156 -3.94 -16.33 -8.69
CA GLU A 156 -4.79 -17.39 -8.14
C GLU A 156 -5.41 -17.00 -6.78
N GLU A 157 -4.68 -16.25 -5.96
CA GLU A 157 -5.16 -15.74 -4.67
C GLU A 157 -5.93 -14.40 -4.77
N GLY A 158 -6.18 -13.93 -5.99
CA GLY A 158 -7.11 -12.84 -6.27
C GLY A 158 -6.52 -11.44 -6.11
N THR A 159 -5.26 -11.25 -6.47
CA THR A 159 -4.68 -9.91 -6.67
C THR A 159 -5.43 -9.16 -7.78
N ASN A 160 -5.48 -7.84 -7.66
CA ASN A 160 -5.92 -6.99 -8.77
C ASN A 160 -4.85 -5.95 -9.16
N MET A 161 -3.66 -6.04 -8.55
CA MET A 161 -2.50 -5.21 -8.90
C MET A 161 -1.19 -5.97 -8.68
N LEU A 162 -0.50 -6.30 -9.77
CA LEU A 162 0.84 -6.88 -9.77
C LEU A 162 1.92 -5.80 -9.86
N ARG A 163 3.12 -6.10 -9.37
CA ARG A 163 4.30 -5.22 -9.43
C ARG A 163 5.40 -5.90 -10.23
N ILE A 164 5.35 -5.76 -11.54
CA ILE A 164 6.25 -6.44 -12.47
C ILE A 164 7.39 -5.51 -12.87
N GLY A 165 8.61 -6.00 -12.87
CA GLY A 165 9.82 -5.30 -13.31
C GLY A 165 10.72 -6.17 -14.17
N SER A 166 11.29 -7.23 -13.61
CA SER A 166 12.28 -8.08 -14.31
C SER A 166 11.70 -8.98 -15.43
N LEU A 167 10.38 -9.05 -15.59
CA LEU A 167 9.72 -9.75 -16.69
C LEU A 167 9.47 -8.86 -17.92
N ILE A 168 9.78 -7.56 -17.83
CA ILE A 168 9.70 -6.58 -18.90
C ILE A 168 11.12 -6.28 -19.37
#